data_dc4e6f8b439bca18eca3a4e0afa2da9b
#
_entry.id   dc4e6f8b439bca18eca3a4e0afa2da9b
#
_cell.length_a   1.000
_cell.length_b   1.000
_cell.length_c   1.000
_cell.angle_alpha   90.00
_cell.angle_beta   90.00
_cell.angle_gamma   90.00
#
_symmetry.space_group_name_H-M   'P 1'
#
loop_
_entity.id
_entity.type
_entity.pdbx_description
1 polymer ?
#
loop_
_entity_poly.entity_id
_entity_poly.type
_entity_poly.pdbx_seq_one_letter_code
_entity_poly.pdbx_strand_id
1 'polypeptide(L)'
;MLIEMQDVHKVYHMGKQRVHALAGVGLQIAAGEMVAIMGPSGSGKSTIMNILGCLDRPTRGAYLLDGQAVADLDNDALARIRSRKIGFVFQTYNLLARTPALANVVLPLMYQGARDRRQRAERALARVGMADRMDHRPTELSGGQQQRVAVARALVTEPAIVLADEPTGNLDSRTSQEIMQLFRDLNEEGVTVVLVTHNHEIGDCAKRIVRMRDGHVVSDGPAPHLSPQEMSGGGGTPAEGPGTGGGAQSAGSAGAATPAGSSPPTSTVSS
;
A
#
# COMPACT_ATOMS: atom_id res chain seq x y z
N MET A 1 -14.78 -12.28 5.15
CA MET A 1 -13.36 -11.93 4.94
C MET A 1 -13.05 -11.85 3.47
N LEU A 2 -12.17 -10.94 3.01
CA LEU A 2 -11.72 -10.91 1.62
C LEU A 2 -10.55 -11.87 1.40
N ILE A 3 -9.61 -11.89 2.34
CA ILE A 3 -8.45 -12.80 2.35
C ILE A 3 -8.47 -13.65 3.60
N GLU A 4 -8.26 -14.95 3.44
CA GLU A 4 -8.08 -15.90 4.53
C GLU A 4 -6.95 -16.87 4.18
N MET A 5 -5.88 -16.82 4.94
CA MET A 5 -4.76 -17.76 4.88
C MET A 5 -4.68 -18.57 6.16
N GLN A 6 -4.56 -19.89 6.05
CA GLN A 6 -4.50 -20.81 7.19
C GLN A 6 -3.34 -21.78 7.01
N ASP A 7 -2.40 -21.76 7.95
CA ASP A 7 -1.19 -22.60 8.00
C ASP A 7 -0.45 -22.64 6.66
N VAL A 8 -0.28 -21.48 6.01
CA VAL A 8 0.33 -21.38 4.67
C VAL A 8 1.84 -21.53 4.75
N HIS A 9 2.35 -22.49 4.01
CA HIS A 9 3.78 -22.76 3.82
C HIS A 9 4.18 -22.57 2.36
N LYS A 10 5.40 -22.06 2.17
CA LYS A 10 6.02 -22.00 0.84
C LYS A 10 7.46 -22.46 0.91
N VAL A 11 7.78 -23.50 0.14
CA VAL A 11 9.14 -24.05 0.01
C VAL A 11 9.58 -23.93 -1.44
N TYR A 12 10.70 -23.26 -1.68
CA TYR A 12 11.35 -23.23 -2.99
C TYR A 12 12.48 -24.26 -3.04
N HIS A 13 12.61 -24.93 -4.16
CA HIS A 13 13.71 -25.85 -4.44
C HIS A 13 14.73 -25.15 -5.34
N MET A 14 15.92 -24.87 -4.82
CA MET A 14 17.05 -24.25 -5.54
C MET A 14 18.17 -25.29 -5.67
N GLY A 15 18.09 -26.12 -6.71
CA GLY A 15 18.97 -27.27 -6.87
C GLY A 15 18.82 -28.26 -5.71
N LYS A 16 19.87 -28.44 -4.90
CA LYS A 16 19.82 -29.34 -3.72
C LYS A 16 19.34 -28.67 -2.44
N GLN A 17 19.20 -27.34 -2.44
CA GLN A 17 18.76 -26.59 -1.26
C GLN A 17 17.25 -26.39 -1.25
N ARG A 18 16.66 -26.46 -0.03
CA ARG A 18 15.26 -26.12 0.22
C ARG A 18 15.22 -24.81 1.02
N VAL A 19 14.51 -23.82 0.48
CA VAL A 19 14.32 -22.53 1.15
C VAL A 19 12.87 -22.46 1.62
N HIS A 20 12.66 -22.43 2.93
CA HIS A 20 11.35 -22.25 3.56
C HIS A 20 11.04 -20.76 3.58
N ALA A 21 10.37 -20.27 2.56
CA ALA A 21 10.06 -18.85 2.43
C ALA A 21 8.85 -18.41 3.26
N LEU A 22 7.90 -19.34 3.50
CA LEU A 22 6.82 -19.17 4.47
C LEU A 22 6.68 -20.45 5.30
N ALA A 23 6.38 -20.32 6.60
CA ALA A 23 6.35 -21.41 7.55
C ALA A 23 5.15 -21.25 8.51
N GLY A 24 3.95 -21.68 8.06
CA GLY A 24 2.74 -21.67 8.88
C GLY A 24 2.10 -20.28 9.01
N VAL A 25 2.03 -19.52 7.92
CA VAL A 25 1.44 -18.18 7.95
C VAL A 25 -0.09 -18.25 8.03
N GLY A 26 -0.66 -17.63 9.07
CA GLY A 26 -2.06 -17.29 9.19
C GLY A 26 -2.26 -15.79 8.97
N LEU A 27 -3.21 -15.38 8.12
CA LEU A 27 -3.53 -13.99 7.85
C LEU A 27 -4.98 -13.85 7.40
N GLN A 28 -5.69 -12.90 7.96
CA GLN A 28 -7.05 -12.53 7.55
C GLN A 28 -7.11 -11.05 7.23
N ILE A 29 -7.71 -10.67 6.10
CA ILE A 29 -7.91 -9.26 5.72
C ILE A 29 -9.37 -9.09 5.31
N ALA A 30 -10.02 -8.10 5.91
CA ALA A 30 -11.39 -7.72 5.57
C ALA A 30 -11.43 -6.87 4.29
N ALA A 31 -12.59 -6.83 3.62
CA ALA A 31 -12.82 -5.89 2.53
C ALA A 31 -12.77 -4.44 3.06
N GLY A 32 -12.15 -3.54 2.29
CA GLY A 32 -11.96 -2.14 2.67
C GLY A 32 -10.86 -1.90 3.72
N GLU A 33 -10.09 -2.92 4.10
CA GLU A 33 -9.01 -2.77 5.05
C GLU A 33 -7.73 -2.25 4.36
N MET A 34 -6.94 -1.43 5.05
CA MET A 34 -5.59 -1.02 4.64
C MET A 34 -4.57 -1.63 5.58
N VAL A 35 -3.78 -2.56 5.07
CA VAL A 35 -2.81 -3.36 5.84
C VAL A 35 -1.41 -3.17 5.28
N ALA A 36 -0.42 -2.98 6.16
CA ALA A 36 1.00 -3.02 5.80
C ALA A 36 1.64 -4.34 6.24
N ILE A 37 2.26 -5.05 5.31
CA ILE A 37 3.09 -6.23 5.58
C ILE A 37 4.55 -5.77 5.63
N MET A 38 5.17 -5.84 6.80
CA MET A 38 6.50 -5.32 7.05
C MET A 38 7.47 -6.39 7.52
N GLY A 39 8.76 -6.14 7.37
CA GLY A 39 9.82 -7.00 7.87
C GLY A 39 11.14 -6.79 7.13
N PRO A 40 12.26 -7.34 7.64
CA PRO A 40 13.56 -7.24 7.00
C PRO A 40 13.61 -7.95 5.64
N SER A 41 14.68 -7.72 4.89
CA SER A 41 14.92 -8.49 3.66
C SER A 41 14.99 -9.99 3.97
N GLY A 42 14.41 -10.81 3.10
CA GLY A 42 14.36 -12.27 3.29
C GLY A 42 13.28 -12.78 4.27
N SER A 43 12.48 -11.92 4.89
CA SER A 43 11.44 -12.35 5.85
C SER A 43 10.22 -13.05 5.23
N GLY A 44 10.13 -13.14 3.88
CA GLY A 44 9.01 -13.78 3.18
C GLY A 44 7.96 -12.81 2.58
N LYS A 45 8.16 -11.48 2.69
CA LYS A 45 7.19 -10.47 2.19
C LYS A 45 6.83 -10.62 0.72
N SER A 46 7.82 -10.71 -0.16
CA SER A 46 7.57 -10.89 -1.60
C SER A 46 6.90 -12.23 -1.89
N THR A 47 7.20 -13.25 -1.10
CA THR A 47 6.57 -14.58 -1.24
C THR A 47 5.09 -14.53 -0.86
N ILE A 48 4.75 -13.92 0.30
CA ILE A 48 3.35 -13.79 0.69
C ILE A 48 2.59 -12.90 -0.30
N MET A 49 3.19 -11.81 -0.79
CA MET A 49 2.60 -10.96 -1.82
C MET A 49 2.31 -11.74 -3.11
N ASN A 50 3.24 -12.59 -3.56
CA ASN A 50 3.05 -13.42 -4.75
C ASN A 50 1.89 -14.42 -4.57
N ILE A 51 1.73 -15.00 -3.37
CA ILE A 51 0.62 -15.90 -3.07
C ILE A 51 -0.70 -15.11 -3.00
N LEU A 52 -0.73 -13.97 -2.28
CA LEU A 52 -1.90 -13.09 -2.23
C LEU A 52 -2.32 -12.64 -3.64
N GLY A 53 -1.33 -12.36 -4.48
CA GLY A 53 -1.51 -11.96 -5.87
C GLY A 53 -1.86 -13.09 -6.83
N CYS A 54 -2.01 -14.32 -6.38
CA CYS A 54 -2.20 -15.50 -7.24
C CYS A 54 -1.12 -15.63 -8.33
N LEU A 55 0.09 -15.10 -8.08
CA LEU A 55 1.27 -15.26 -8.93
C LEU A 55 2.01 -16.56 -8.62
N ASP A 56 1.86 -17.05 -7.39
CA ASP A 56 2.43 -18.32 -6.91
C ASP A 56 1.40 -19.04 -6.04
N ARG A 57 1.66 -20.31 -5.73
CA ARG A 57 0.79 -21.14 -4.91
C ARG A 57 1.49 -21.51 -3.61
N PRO A 58 0.75 -21.67 -2.51
CA PRO A 58 1.31 -22.29 -1.31
C PRO A 58 1.76 -23.73 -1.60
N THR A 59 2.81 -24.18 -0.93
CA THR A 59 3.21 -25.60 -0.95
C THR A 59 2.29 -26.44 -0.07
N ARG A 60 1.76 -25.84 1.02
CA ARG A 60 0.81 -26.41 1.96
C ARG A 60 -0.01 -25.30 2.60
N GLY A 61 -1.16 -25.66 3.18
CA GLY A 61 -2.09 -24.76 3.82
C GLY A 61 -3.21 -24.30 2.90
N ALA A 62 -4.13 -23.49 3.41
CA ALA A 62 -5.28 -23.01 2.66
C ALA A 62 -5.15 -21.50 2.39
N TYR A 63 -5.55 -21.09 1.20
CA TYR A 63 -5.73 -19.69 0.84
C TYR A 63 -7.08 -19.50 0.15
N LEU A 64 -7.94 -18.65 0.75
CA LEU A 64 -9.21 -18.24 0.18
C LEU A 64 -9.16 -16.75 -0.16
N LEU A 65 -9.60 -16.41 -1.37
CA LEU A 65 -9.81 -15.05 -1.83
C LEU A 65 -11.31 -14.86 -2.12
N ASP A 66 -11.97 -14.01 -1.35
CA ASP A 66 -13.40 -13.74 -1.46
C ASP A 66 -14.22 -15.05 -1.41
N GLY A 67 -13.90 -15.89 -0.41
CA GLY A 67 -14.50 -17.21 -0.18
C GLY A 67 -14.12 -18.30 -1.18
N GLN A 68 -13.35 -18.00 -2.23
CA GLN A 68 -12.92 -18.96 -3.22
C GLN A 68 -11.56 -19.57 -2.86
N ALA A 69 -11.46 -20.90 -2.74
CA ALA A 69 -10.18 -21.60 -2.56
C ALA A 69 -9.30 -21.41 -3.80
N VAL A 70 -8.05 -20.95 -3.58
CA VAL A 70 -7.13 -20.55 -4.66
C VAL A 70 -5.99 -21.56 -4.83
N ALA A 71 -5.64 -22.30 -3.77
CA ALA A 71 -4.46 -23.17 -3.73
C ALA A 71 -4.47 -24.26 -4.83
N ASP A 72 -5.64 -24.81 -5.12
CA ASP A 72 -5.81 -25.96 -6.03
C ASP A 72 -6.21 -25.57 -7.47
N LEU A 73 -6.37 -24.26 -7.75
CA LEU A 73 -6.80 -23.79 -9.07
C LEU A 73 -5.69 -23.98 -10.12
N ASP A 74 -6.06 -24.23 -11.35
CA ASP A 74 -5.12 -24.22 -12.48
C ASP A 74 -4.62 -22.81 -12.82
N ASN A 75 -3.64 -22.73 -13.73
CA ASN A 75 -3.02 -21.45 -14.10
C ASN A 75 -4.01 -20.49 -14.79
N ASP A 76 -4.96 -21.03 -15.55
CA ASP A 76 -5.96 -20.23 -16.27
C ASP A 76 -6.99 -19.65 -15.30
N ALA A 77 -7.41 -20.42 -14.31
CA ALA A 77 -8.27 -19.94 -13.23
C ALA A 77 -7.58 -18.86 -12.39
N LEU A 78 -6.32 -19.07 -12.03
CA LEU A 78 -5.51 -18.05 -11.34
C LEU A 78 -5.35 -16.77 -12.18
N ALA A 79 -5.13 -16.90 -13.50
CA ALA A 79 -5.03 -15.74 -14.39
C ALA A 79 -6.37 -14.97 -14.47
N ARG A 80 -7.50 -15.67 -14.50
CA ARG A 80 -8.84 -15.07 -14.45
C ARG A 80 -9.08 -14.30 -13.14
N ILE A 81 -8.67 -14.89 -11.99
CA ILE A 81 -8.77 -14.22 -10.69
C ILE A 81 -7.90 -12.96 -10.66
N ARG A 82 -6.62 -13.07 -11.06
CA ARG A 82 -5.72 -11.91 -11.14
C ARG A 82 -6.30 -10.78 -11.97
N SER A 83 -6.79 -11.09 -13.15
CA SER A 83 -7.30 -10.06 -14.07
C SER A 83 -8.54 -9.35 -13.55
N ARG A 84 -9.33 -9.96 -12.66
CA ARG A 84 -10.62 -9.43 -12.20
C ARG A 84 -10.62 -8.90 -10.78
N LYS A 85 -9.83 -9.53 -9.88
CA LYS A 85 -9.90 -9.26 -8.43
C LYS A 85 -8.67 -8.58 -7.88
N ILE A 86 -7.54 -8.53 -8.62
CA ILE A 86 -6.25 -8.08 -8.07
C ILE A 86 -5.66 -6.98 -8.95
N GLY A 87 -5.38 -5.84 -8.34
CA GLY A 87 -4.57 -4.77 -8.92
C GLY A 87 -3.15 -4.81 -8.33
N PHE A 88 -2.12 -4.65 -9.19
CA PHE A 88 -0.73 -4.62 -8.75
C PHE A 88 -0.10 -3.25 -8.98
N VAL A 89 0.62 -2.78 -7.97
CA VAL A 89 1.46 -1.59 -8.01
C VAL A 89 2.86 -1.99 -7.56
N PHE A 90 3.88 -1.74 -8.38
CA PHE A 90 5.27 -2.14 -8.14
C PHE A 90 6.18 -0.93 -7.94
N GLN A 91 7.29 -1.13 -7.27
CA GLN A 91 8.35 -0.14 -7.06
C GLN A 91 8.89 0.43 -8.38
N THR A 92 9.04 -0.41 -9.41
CA THR A 92 9.59 -0.04 -10.72
C THR A 92 8.52 0.32 -11.75
N TYR A 93 7.29 0.65 -11.29
CA TYR A 93 6.12 1.05 -12.10
C TYR A 93 5.68 -0.01 -13.12
N ASN A 94 6.57 -0.74 -13.77
CA ASN A 94 6.33 -1.75 -14.80
C ASN A 94 5.41 -1.25 -15.92
N LEU A 95 5.65 -0.02 -16.39
CA LEU A 95 4.97 0.57 -17.53
C LEU A 95 5.70 0.22 -18.82
N LEU A 96 4.94 0.07 -19.90
CA LEU A 96 5.48 -0.09 -21.25
C LEU A 96 6.04 1.25 -21.73
N ALA A 97 7.36 1.41 -21.73
CA ALA A 97 8.07 2.68 -21.92
C ALA A 97 7.74 3.43 -23.24
N ARG A 98 7.39 2.68 -24.32
CA ARG A 98 7.08 3.23 -25.63
C ARG A 98 5.58 3.46 -25.86
N THR A 99 4.76 3.19 -24.85
CA THR A 99 3.29 3.19 -24.94
C THR A 99 2.74 4.31 -24.06
N PRO A 100 1.80 5.14 -24.56
CA PRO A 100 1.19 6.21 -23.77
C PRO A 100 0.54 5.73 -22.47
N ALA A 101 0.38 6.63 -21.48
CA ALA A 101 -0.23 6.35 -20.19
C ALA A 101 -1.63 5.72 -20.36
N LEU A 102 -2.47 6.27 -21.22
CA LEU A 102 -3.80 5.73 -21.50
C LEU A 102 -3.74 4.27 -21.97
N ALA A 103 -2.85 3.96 -22.91
CA ALA A 103 -2.73 2.60 -23.44
C ALA A 103 -2.16 1.62 -22.41
N ASN A 104 -1.24 2.07 -21.53
CA ASN A 104 -0.78 1.28 -20.38
C ASN A 104 -1.94 0.91 -19.45
N VAL A 105 -2.86 1.84 -19.18
CA VAL A 105 -4.02 1.61 -18.31
C VAL A 105 -5.10 0.75 -18.99
N VAL A 106 -5.21 0.79 -20.32
CA VAL A 106 -6.13 -0.05 -21.09
C VAL A 106 -5.75 -1.54 -21.05
N LEU A 107 -4.46 -1.89 -20.90
CA LEU A 107 -3.96 -3.26 -21.02
C LEU A 107 -4.73 -4.30 -20.18
N PRO A 108 -4.97 -4.10 -18.85
CA PRO A 108 -5.70 -5.07 -18.05
C PRO A 108 -7.13 -5.32 -18.56
N LEU A 109 -7.79 -4.31 -19.09
CA LEU A 109 -9.14 -4.42 -19.64
C LEU A 109 -9.20 -5.25 -20.94
N MET A 110 -8.09 -5.35 -21.67
CA MET A 110 -8.01 -6.23 -22.84
C MET A 110 -8.10 -7.69 -22.45
N TYR A 111 -7.44 -8.08 -21.35
CA TYR A 111 -7.50 -9.45 -20.80
C TYR A 111 -8.87 -9.79 -20.21
N GLN A 112 -9.63 -8.79 -19.75
CA GLN A 112 -11.01 -8.98 -19.30
C GLN A 112 -12.03 -9.04 -20.44
N GLY A 113 -11.66 -8.67 -21.66
CA GLY A 113 -12.58 -8.57 -22.79
C GLY A 113 -13.58 -7.41 -22.67
N ALA A 114 -13.28 -6.39 -21.86
CA ALA A 114 -14.16 -5.24 -21.65
C ALA A 114 -14.40 -4.47 -22.96
N ARG A 115 -15.63 -3.93 -23.17
CA ARG A 115 -15.98 -3.19 -24.40
C ARG A 115 -15.67 -1.70 -24.30
N ASP A 116 -15.82 -1.09 -23.12
CA ASP A 116 -15.67 0.35 -22.81
C ASP A 116 -14.26 0.71 -22.31
N ARG A 117 -13.24 0.01 -22.80
CA ARG A 117 -11.86 0.06 -22.29
C ARG A 117 -11.28 1.46 -22.19
N ARG A 118 -11.43 2.26 -23.27
CA ARG A 118 -10.88 3.62 -23.33
C ARG A 118 -11.52 4.51 -22.26
N GLN A 119 -12.84 4.53 -22.17
CA GLN A 119 -13.57 5.36 -21.22
C GLN A 119 -13.25 4.99 -19.76
N ARG A 120 -13.12 3.69 -19.45
CA ARG A 120 -12.69 3.23 -18.11
C ARG A 120 -11.27 3.67 -17.81
N ALA A 121 -10.35 3.57 -18.75
CA ALA A 121 -8.96 4.00 -18.56
C ALA A 121 -8.85 5.53 -18.39
N GLU A 122 -9.60 6.33 -19.13
CA GLU A 122 -9.68 7.78 -18.97
C GLU A 122 -10.19 8.17 -17.59
N ARG A 123 -11.25 7.51 -17.10
CA ARG A 123 -11.76 7.70 -15.72
C ARG A 123 -10.72 7.31 -14.66
N ALA A 124 -10.03 6.17 -14.84
CA ALA A 124 -9.00 5.73 -13.89
C ALA A 124 -7.81 6.71 -13.83
N LEU A 125 -7.37 7.25 -14.97
CA LEU A 125 -6.33 8.28 -15.03
C LEU A 125 -6.79 9.59 -14.39
N ALA A 126 -8.02 10.03 -14.65
CA ALA A 126 -8.58 11.23 -14.01
C ALA A 126 -8.63 11.09 -12.48
N ARG A 127 -9.01 9.89 -11.96
CA ARG A 127 -9.07 9.59 -10.51
C ARG A 127 -7.73 9.73 -9.80
N VAL A 128 -6.62 9.51 -10.49
CA VAL A 128 -5.27 9.67 -9.94
C VAL A 128 -4.61 11.01 -10.32
N GLY A 129 -5.35 11.96 -10.90
CA GLY A 129 -4.86 13.28 -11.29
C GLY A 129 -3.96 13.29 -12.52
N MET A 130 -4.20 12.37 -13.47
CA MET A 130 -3.41 12.22 -14.72
C MET A 130 -4.24 12.48 -15.99
N ALA A 131 -5.35 13.22 -15.88
CA ALA A 131 -6.24 13.49 -17.00
C ALA A 131 -5.56 14.27 -18.14
N ASP A 132 -4.67 15.19 -17.82
CA ASP A 132 -3.93 16.04 -18.78
C ASP A 132 -2.66 15.40 -19.33
N ARG A 133 -2.35 14.16 -18.91
CA ARG A 133 -1.14 13.41 -19.27
C ARG A 133 -1.39 12.06 -19.94
N MET A 134 -2.62 11.83 -20.41
CA MET A 134 -3.04 10.53 -20.96
C MET A 134 -2.23 10.08 -22.17
N ASP A 135 -1.79 11.02 -23.01
CA ASP A 135 -1.04 10.75 -24.23
C ASP A 135 0.49 10.75 -24.03
N HIS A 136 0.97 11.10 -22.82
CA HIS A 136 2.40 11.09 -22.50
C HIS A 136 2.90 9.66 -22.34
N ARG A 137 4.12 9.41 -22.80
CA ARG A 137 4.85 8.15 -22.58
C ARG A 137 5.50 8.17 -21.21
N PRO A 138 5.78 7.00 -20.60
CA PRO A 138 6.47 6.94 -19.31
C PRO A 138 7.79 7.73 -19.27
N THR A 139 8.55 7.78 -20.38
CA THR A 139 9.80 8.54 -20.50
C THR A 139 9.61 10.06 -20.43
N GLU A 140 8.39 10.54 -20.59
CA GLU A 140 8.00 11.96 -20.54
C GLU A 140 7.36 12.35 -19.19
N LEU A 141 7.25 11.38 -18.26
CA LEU A 141 6.60 11.53 -16.98
C LEU A 141 7.63 11.47 -15.84
N SER A 142 7.41 12.26 -14.78
CA SER A 142 8.17 12.13 -13.53
C SER A 142 7.90 10.77 -12.86
N GLY A 143 8.76 10.36 -11.91
CA GLY A 143 8.57 9.10 -11.16
C GLY A 143 7.22 9.03 -10.46
N GLY A 144 6.78 10.10 -9.81
CA GLY A 144 5.46 10.17 -9.17
C GLY A 144 4.31 10.10 -10.16
N GLN A 145 4.45 10.72 -11.33
CA GLN A 145 3.45 10.60 -12.41
C GLN A 145 3.39 9.18 -12.97
N GLN A 146 4.55 8.51 -13.16
CA GLN A 146 4.58 7.10 -13.56
C GLN A 146 3.90 6.22 -12.52
N GLN A 147 4.13 6.47 -11.23
CA GLN A 147 3.49 5.74 -10.14
C GLN A 147 1.97 5.94 -10.15
N ARG A 148 1.49 7.17 -10.34
CA ARG A 148 0.06 7.45 -10.50
C ARG A 148 -0.55 6.68 -11.68
N VAL A 149 0.14 6.60 -12.83
CA VAL A 149 -0.30 5.77 -13.96
C VAL A 149 -0.32 4.29 -13.59
N ALA A 150 0.67 3.78 -12.83
CA ALA A 150 0.68 2.40 -12.37
C ALA A 150 -0.49 2.12 -11.40
N VAL A 151 -0.83 3.06 -10.51
CA VAL A 151 -2.01 3.00 -9.64
C VAL A 151 -3.30 2.99 -10.47
N ALA A 152 -3.45 3.89 -11.46
CA ALA A 152 -4.61 3.89 -12.36
C ALA A 152 -4.77 2.57 -13.11
N ARG A 153 -3.67 1.98 -13.58
CA ARG A 153 -3.66 0.66 -14.22
C ARG A 153 -4.13 -0.44 -13.27
N ALA A 154 -3.74 -0.38 -12.00
CA ALA A 154 -4.20 -1.34 -11.00
C ALA A 154 -5.70 -1.20 -10.71
N LEU A 155 -6.23 0.03 -10.71
CA LEU A 155 -7.63 0.33 -10.36
C LEU A 155 -8.62 0.13 -11.52
N VAL A 156 -8.16 0.16 -12.76
CA VAL A 156 -9.03 0.18 -13.96
C VAL A 156 -9.94 -1.03 -14.09
N THR A 157 -9.53 -2.16 -13.48
CA THR A 157 -10.30 -3.41 -13.46
C THR A 157 -11.32 -3.44 -12.31
N GLU A 158 -11.38 -2.41 -11.46
CA GLU A 158 -12.20 -2.36 -10.24
C GLU A 158 -11.92 -3.57 -9.35
N PRO A 159 -10.64 -3.76 -8.93
CA PRO A 159 -10.23 -4.95 -8.23
C PRO A 159 -10.80 -4.99 -6.80
N ALA A 160 -10.96 -6.19 -6.25
CA ALA A 160 -11.30 -6.38 -4.84
C ALA A 160 -10.16 -5.97 -3.90
N ILE A 161 -8.90 -6.06 -4.38
CA ILE A 161 -7.70 -5.75 -3.63
C ILE A 161 -6.62 -5.13 -4.52
N VAL A 162 -5.92 -4.12 -3.99
CA VAL A 162 -4.69 -3.57 -4.56
C VAL A 162 -3.51 -4.02 -3.71
N LEU A 163 -2.57 -4.72 -4.34
CA LEU A 163 -1.29 -5.14 -3.76
C LEU A 163 -0.19 -4.18 -4.23
N ALA A 164 0.45 -3.48 -3.29
CA ALA A 164 1.49 -2.51 -3.60
C ALA A 164 2.84 -2.93 -2.97
N ASP A 165 3.82 -3.24 -3.82
CA ASP A 165 5.18 -3.64 -3.43
C ASP A 165 6.11 -2.44 -3.48
N GLU A 166 6.56 -1.98 -2.31
CA GLU A 166 7.44 -0.82 -2.13
C GLU A 166 7.00 0.39 -2.99
N PRO A 167 5.72 0.83 -2.91
CA PRO A 167 5.12 1.72 -3.91
C PRO A 167 5.76 3.10 -3.99
N THR A 168 6.64 3.45 -3.06
CA THR A 168 7.33 4.74 -3.00
C THR A 168 8.86 4.61 -2.99
N GLY A 169 9.39 3.39 -3.15
CA GLY A 169 10.83 3.12 -2.99
C GLY A 169 11.76 3.84 -3.97
N ASN A 170 11.21 4.38 -5.09
CA ASN A 170 11.97 5.14 -6.10
C ASN A 170 11.56 6.62 -6.17
N LEU A 171 10.88 7.13 -5.13
CA LEU A 171 10.34 8.50 -5.09
C LEU A 171 11.02 9.32 -4.00
N ASP A 172 11.07 10.63 -4.20
CA ASP A 172 11.44 11.57 -3.14
C ASP A 172 10.37 11.63 -2.03
N SER A 173 10.72 12.16 -0.86
CA SER A 173 9.86 12.16 0.33
C SER A 173 8.51 12.85 0.10
N ARG A 174 8.50 13.98 -0.62
CA ARG A 174 7.28 14.73 -0.90
C ARG A 174 6.34 13.93 -1.80
N THR A 175 6.88 13.43 -2.91
CA THR A 175 6.13 12.60 -3.85
C THR A 175 5.64 11.30 -3.19
N SER A 176 6.45 10.71 -2.30
CA SER A 176 6.07 9.54 -1.50
C SER A 176 4.84 9.82 -0.64
N GLN A 177 4.79 10.96 0.05
CA GLN A 177 3.62 11.37 0.84
C GLN A 177 2.37 11.56 -0.03
N GLU A 178 2.51 12.15 -1.22
CA GLU A 178 1.40 12.32 -2.16
C GLU A 178 0.84 10.98 -2.65
N ILE A 179 1.71 10.01 -2.93
CA ILE A 179 1.28 8.65 -3.34
C ILE A 179 0.63 7.91 -2.16
N MET A 180 1.16 8.05 -0.95
CA MET A 180 0.55 7.43 0.22
C MET A 180 -0.81 8.05 0.57
N GLN A 181 -0.96 9.38 0.37
CA GLN A 181 -2.27 10.02 0.51
C GLN A 181 -3.26 9.47 -0.53
N LEU A 182 -2.85 9.31 -1.78
CA LEU A 182 -3.69 8.67 -2.80
C LEU A 182 -4.16 7.26 -2.38
N PHE A 183 -3.29 6.43 -1.79
CA PHE A 183 -3.72 5.11 -1.28
C PHE A 183 -4.70 5.22 -0.12
N ARG A 184 -4.57 6.21 0.77
CA ARG A 184 -5.53 6.46 1.85
C ARG A 184 -6.89 6.88 1.30
N ASP A 185 -6.92 7.83 0.37
CA ASP A 185 -8.15 8.30 -0.28
C ASP A 185 -8.89 7.13 -0.96
N LEU A 186 -8.15 6.27 -1.68
CA LEU A 186 -8.69 5.06 -2.30
C LEU A 186 -9.25 4.07 -1.26
N ASN A 187 -8.57 3.92 -0.12
CA ASN A 187 -9.05 3.05 0.95
C ASN A 187 -10.31 3.61 1.63
N GLU A 188 -10.40 4.93 1.81
CA GLU A 188 -11.62 5.61 2.30
C GLU A 188 -12.81 5.44 1.35
N GLU A 189 -12.55 5.32 0.04
CA GLU A 189 -13.56 4.95 -0.96
C GLU A 189 -13.93 3.44 -0.94
N GLY A 190 -13.33 2.66 -0.03
CA GLY A 190 -13.63 1.23 0.16
C GLY A 190 -12.70 0.26 -0.56
N VAL A 191 -11.64 0.72 -1.23
CA VAL A 191 -10.65 -0.17 -1.86
C VAL A 191 -9.81 -0.85 -0.78
N THR A 192 -9.71 -2.18 -0.83
CA THR A 192 -8.79 -2.93 0.04
C THR A 192 -7.36 -2.74 -0.46
N VAL A 193 -6.45 -2.33 0.43
CA VAL A 193 -5.04 -2.06 0.08
C VAL A 193 -4.11 -2.89 0.96
N VAL A 194 -3.20 -3.63 0.35
CA VAL A 194 -2.09 -4.30 1.05
C VAL A 194 -0.78 -3.71 0.56
N LEU A 195 -0.09 -3.03 1.47
CA LEU A 195 1.24 -2.48 1.25
C LEU A 195 2.29 -3.50 1.69
N VAL A 196 3.28 -3.77 0.88
CA VAL A 196 4.46 -4.54 1.26
C VAL A 196 5.64 -3.58 1.30
N THR A 197 6.25 -3.40 2.47
CA THR A 197 7.36 -2.45 2.62
C THR A 197 8.28 -2.82 3.77
N HIS A 198 9.52 -2.34 3.72
CA HIS A 198 10.44 -2.34 4.86
C HIS A 198 10.57 -0.93 5.49
N ASN A 199 9.98 0.09 4.87
CA ASN A 199 9.99 1.46 5.36
C ASN A 199 8.89 1.67 6.41
N HIS A 200 9.28 2.10 7.63
CA HIS A 200 8.36 2.34 8.75
C HIS A 200 7.38 3.48 8.48
N GLU A 201 7.83 4.57 7.84
CA GLU A 201 6.97 5.71 7.52
C GLU A 201 5.81 5.32 6.58
N ILE A 202 6.08 4.39 5.65
CA ILE A 202 5.06 3.86 4.73
C ILE A 202 4.15 2.87 5.47
N GLY A 203 4.72 2.02 6.31
CA GLY A 203 3.96 1.08 7.13
C GLY A 203 2.98 1.78 8.06
N ASP A 204 3.42 2.88 8.67
CA ASP A 204 2.62 3.70 9.57
C ASP A 204 1.47 4.44 8.86
N CYS A 205 1.46 4.51 7.53
CA CYS A 205 0.30 5.01 6.78
C CYS A 205 -0.90 4.05 6.77
N ALA A 206 -0.69 2.77 7.05
CA ALA A 206 -1.76 1.78 7.15
C ALA A 206 -2.42 1.80 8.53
N LYS A 207 -3.66 1.27 8.61
CA LYS A 207 -4.38 1.14 9.89
C LYS A 207 -3.92 -0.07 10.71
N ARG A 208 -3.34 -1.09 10.05
CA ARG A 208 -2.87 -2.34 10.66
C ARG A 208 -1.53 -2.74 10.07
N ILE A 209 -0.65 -3.24 10.91
CA ILE A 209 0.68 -3.70 10.52
C ILE A 209 0.84 -5.17 10.87
N VAL A 210 1.17 -5.96 9.86
CA VAL A 210 1.57 -7.36 9.97
C VAL A 210 3.10 -7.44 9.83
N ARG A 211 3.79 -7.84 10.90
CA ARG A 211 5.25 -7.95 10.86
C ARG A 211 5.66 -9.39 10.59
N MET A 212 6.54 -9.54 9.60
CA MET A 212 7.09 -10.83 9.21
C MET A 212 8.56 -10.95 9.56
N ARG A 213 8.96 -12.13 10.00
CA ARG A 213 10.36 -12.51 10.22
C ARG A 213 10.54 -14.00 9.93
N ASP A 214 11.58 -14.35 9.17
CA ASP A 214 11.98 -15.72 8.85
C ASP A 214 10.82 -16.62 8.40
N GLY A 215 9.95 -16.07 7.54
CA GLY A 215 8.79 -16.77 6.99
C GLY A 215 7.57 -16.89 7.90
N HIS A 216 7.59 -16.26 9.08
CA HIS A 216 6.49 -16.25 10.05
C HIS A 216 5.90 -14.85 10.23
N VAL A 217 4.62 -14.79 10.61
CA VAL A 217 4.01 -13.58 11.18
C VAL A 217 4.39 -13.52 12.66
N VAL A 218 5.14 -12.50 13.06
CA VAL A 218 5.61 -12.32 14.46
C VAL A 218 4.75 -11.33 15.24
N SER A 219 4.05 -10.42 14.57
CA SER A 219 3.03 -9.58 15.18
C SER A 219 2.02 -9.14 14.14
N ASP A 220 0.79 -8.92 14.57
CA ASP A 220 -0.34 -8.45 13.78
C ASP A 220 -1.20 -7.57 14.68
N GLY A 221 -1.35 -6.31 14.33
CA GLY A 221 -2.05 -5.35 15.18
C GLY A 221 -2.15 -3.94 14.59
N PRO A 222 -2.80 -3.02 15.30
CA PRO A 222 -2.95 -1.64 14.87
C PRO A 222 -1.59 -0.95 14.67
N ALA A 223 -1.56 0.02 13.76
CA ALA A 223 -0.39 0.86 13.60
C ALA A 223 -0.14 1.72 14.86
N PRO A 224 1.12 1.97 15.25
CA PRO A 224 1.45 2.59 16.54
C PRO A 224 0.88 3.99 16.77
N HIS A 225 0.55 4.71 15.74
CA HIS A 225 0.00 6.08 15.79
C HIS A 225 -1.52 6.14 15.95
N LEU A 226 -2.22 4.99 15.82
CA LEU A 226 -3.66 4.92 16.02
C LEU A 226 -3.97 4.64 17.49
N SER A 227 -4.66 5.60 18.15
CA SER A 227 -5.20 5.36 19.48
C SER A 227 -6.36 4.35 19.41
N PRO A 228 -6.63 3.60 20.51
CA PRO A 228 -7.77 2.65 20.55
C PRO A 228 -9.14 3.28 20.24
N GLN A 229 -9.26 4.60 20.33
CA GLN A 229 -10.51 5.34 20.07
C GLN A 229 -10.78 5.56 18.55
N GLU A 230 -9.76 5.63 17.71
CA GLU A 230 -9.90 5.82 16.26
C GLU A 230 -10.29 4.54 15.52
N MET A 231 -10.18 3.39 16.15
CA MET A 231 -10.56 2.10 15.59
C MET A 231 -12.08 1.77 15.71
N SER A 232 -12.83 2.50 16.54
CA SER A 232 -14.27 2.29 16.76
C SER A 232 -15.18 3.31 16.06
N GLY A 233 -14.65 4.22 15.27
CA GLY A 233 -15.38 5.31 14.60
C GLY A 233 -16.01 4.93 13.27
N GLY A 234 -16.97 4.03 13.31
CA GLY A 234 -17.90 3.73 12.21
C GLY A 234 -19.36 3.87 12.67
N GLY A 235 -19.72 4.98 13.34
CA GLY A 235 -21.09 5.21 13.77
C GLY A 235 -21.27 6.66 14.20
N GLY A 236 -21.80 7.49 13.30
CA GLY A 236 -22.11 8.87 13.61
C GLY A 236 -23.19 9.01 14.66
N THR A 237 -23.04 10.01 15.51
CA THR A 237 -24.15 10.64 16.24
C THR A 237 -23.90 12.13 16.42
N PRO A 238 -24.94 12.94 16.52
CA PRO A 238 -24.88 14.36 16.17
C PRO A 238 -24.50 15.29 17.33
N ALA A 239 -24.12 16.48 16.93
CA ALA A 239 -23.80 17.63 17.76
C ALA A 239 -24.87 17.99 18.80
N GLU A 240 -24.49 18.24 20.03
CA GLU A 240 -25.20 19.11 20.95
C GLU A 240 -24.33 20.32 21.30
N GLY A 241 -24.97 21.48 21.25
CA GLY A 241 -24.41 22.81 21.31
C GLY A 241 -24.12 23.33 22.74
N PRO A 242 -23.77 24.61 22.90
CA PRO A 242 -22.86 25.09 23.93
C PRO A 242 -23.57 25.52 25.22
N GLY A 243 -22.98 25.19 26.36
CA GLY A 243 -23.36 25.66 27.70
C GLY A 243 -22.32 26.62 28.26
N THR A 244 -22.79 27.82 28.55
CA THR A 244 -22.14 28.99 29.10
C THR A 244 -21.79 28.89 30.60
N GLY A 245 -20.76 29.66 31.01
CA GLY A 245 -20.50 30.12 32.40
C GLY A 245 -19.11 29.74 32.89
N GLY A 246 -18.18 30.57 33.24
CA GLY A 246 -18.19 31.82 33.92
C GLY A 246 -17.14 31.75 35.04
N GLY A 247 -16.23 32.74 35.13
CA GLY A 247 -15.62 33.16 36.39
C GLY A 247 -14.12 32.91 36.61
N ALA A 248 -13.32 33.88 36.33
CA ALA A 248 -12.56 34.76 37.23
C ALA A 248 -11.17 34.35 37.77
N GLN A 249 -10.14 35.16 37.40
CA GLN A 249 -9.07 35.82 38.21
C GLN A 249 -8.07 34.92 39.01
N SER A 250 -6.76 35.11 38.89
CA SER A 250 -5.86 36.22 39.24
C SER A 250 -4.40 35.78 38.99
N ALA A 251 -3.56 36.55 38.33
CA ALA A 251 -2.56 37.51 38.79
C ALA A 251 -1.28 36.94 39.42
N GLY A 252 -0.11 37.36 38.92
CA GLY A 252 1.17 37.43 39.61
C GLY A 252 2.35 36.93 38.79
N SER A 253 3.02 37.75 38.15
CA SER A 253 4.21 38.60 38.28
C SER A 253 5.56 37.85 38.09
N ALA A 254 6.26 38.26 37.10
CA ALA A 254 7.59 38.87 37.03
C ALA A 254 8.85 38.05 37.32
N GLY A 255 9.83 38.16 36.46
CA GLY A 255 11.23 37.91 36.71
C GLY A 255 12.08 37.74 35.46
N ALA A 256 12.64 38.85 35.04
CA ALA A 256 13.63 39.02 33.98
C ALA A 256 14.98 38.44 34.35
N ALA A 257 15.79 37.99 33.37
CA ALA A 257 17.17 38.41 33.14
C ALA A 257 17.85 37.60 32.02
N THR A 258 18.23 38.26 30.96
CA THR A 258 19.39 37.97 30.09
C THR A 258 20.63 38.56 30.71
N PRO A 259 21.93 38.19 30.41
CA PRO A 259 22.51 38.40 29.10
C PRO A 259 23.67 37.48 28.63
N ALA A 260 23.94 37.57 27.34
CA ALA A 260 25.23 37.71 26.63
C ALA A 260 26.30 36.59 26.78
N GLY A 261 26.81 36.01 25.72
CA GLY A 261 27.87 36.51 24.87
C GLY A 261 28.77 35.37 24.44
N SER A 262 29.10 35.34 23.18
CA SER A 262 30.40 35.24 22.51
C SER A 262 30.55 34.12 21.47
N SER A 263 30.66 34.58 20.23
CA SER A 263 31.30 33.87 19.08
C SER A 263 32.79 34.23 19.01
N PRO A 264 33.56 33.83 17.99
CA PRO A 264 34.04 32.50 17.58
C PRO A 264 35.59 32.40 17.72
N PRO A 265 36.33 31.49 17.10
CA PRO A 265 36.96 31.80 15.80
C PRO A 265 37.14 30.65 14.80
N THR A 266 37.25 31.07 13.56
CA THR A 266 37.81 30.51 12.33
C THR A 266 39.22 29.91 12.45
N SER A 267 39.50 28.88 11.60
CA SER A 267 40.72 28.70 10.78
C SER A 267 40.58 27.42 9.96
N THR A 268 40.50 27.51 8.66
CA THR A 268 41.50 27.53 7.56
C THR A 268 42.35 26.28 7.40
N VAL A 269 42.25 25.75 6.20
CA VAL A 269 43.27 25.39 5.19
C VAL A 269 43.73 23.93 5.05
N SER A 270 43.52 23.44 3.81
CA SER A 270 44.37 22.66 2.87
C SER A 270 44.73 21.20 3.16
N SER A 271 44.43 20.34 2.32
CA SER A 271 45.08 19.82 1.10
C SER A 271 44.17 18.84 0.38
#